data_bb2db1e50e2a475c8b8f9a57ff66c941
#
_entry.id   bb2db1e50e2a475c8b8f9a57ff66c941
#
_cell.length_a   1.000
_cell.length_b   1.000
_cell.length_c   1.000
_cell.angle_alpha   90.00
_cell.angle_beta   90.00
_cell.angle_gamma   90.00
#
_symmetry.space_group_name_H-M   'P 1'
#
loop_
_entity.id
_entity.type
_entity.pdbx_description
1 polymer ?
#
loop_
_entity_poly.entity_id
_entity_poly.type
_entity_poly.pdbx_seq_one_letter_code
_entity_poly.pdbx_strand_id
1 'polypeptide(L)'
;EAGWQKTMTAKLGLRAYDKNLTDRLLTLLTVSETDMTLFFRALAGIAEDTPQPFTTLAHCYYTPELLSDADKAQIETWLADYLKAAKAQGQSDEDRAVLMNQTNPKYVLRNYLSQIAIDSAEAGDYSKVDELLNALKNPYDEQPEYEHLAEKRPEWARNKAGCSMLSCSS
;
A
#
# COMPACT_ATOMS: atom_id res chain seq x y z
N GLU A 1 10.81 16.40 -11.03
CA GLU A 1 10.78 16.71 -9.58
C GLU A 1 9.38 17.16 -9.13
N ALA A 2 8.77 18.18 -9.78
CA ALA A 2 7.43 18.66 -9.40
C ALA A 2 6.32 17.60 -9.48
N GLY A 3 6.36 16.71 -10.48
CA GLY A 3 5.40 15.59 -10.61
C GLY A 3 5.50 14.60 -9.46
N TRP A 4 6.71 14.24 -9.04
CA TRP A 4 6.96 13.38 -7.89
C TRP A 4 6.40 13.98 -6.60
N GLN A 5 6.73 15.26 -6.34
CA GLN A 5 6.24 15.96 -5.14
C GLN A 5 4.72 15.99 -5.09
N LYS A 6 4.06 16.30 -6.22
CA LYS A 6 2.59 16.28 -6.33
C LYS A 6 2.04 14.89 -6.02
N THR A 7 2.63 13.84 -6.59
CA THR A 7 2.20 12.47 -6.36
C THR A 7 2.34 12.06 -4.90
N MET A 8 3.49 12.33 -4.27
CA MET A 8 3.70 11.97 -2.86
C MET A 8 2.80 12.77 -1.92
N THR A 9 2.58 14.05 -2.19
CA THR A 9 1.61 14.86 -1.45
C THR A 9 0.22 14.24 -1.47
N ALA A 10 -0.28 13.86 -2.65
CA ALA A 10 -1.58 13.23 -2.81
C ALA A 10 -1.65 11.84 -2.16
N LYS A 11 -0.59 11.00 -2.32
CA LYS A 11 -0.52 9.68 -1.69
C LYS A 11 -0.56 9.74 -0.17
N LEU A 12 0.00 10.79 0.42
CA LEU A 12 -0.03 11.05 1.86
C LEU A 12 -1.27 11.85 2.32
N GLY A 13 -2.14 12.23 1.40
CA GLY A 13 -3.32 13.03 1.72
C GLY A 13 -2.99 14.43 2.25
N LEU A 14 -1.82 14.97 1.95
CA LEU A 14 -1.39 16.28 2.39
C LEU A 14 -1.83 17.37 1.41
N ARG A 15 -1.91 18.62 1.86
CA ARG A 15 -2.19 19.80 1.00
C ARG A 15 -0.92 20.43 0.43
N ALA A 16 0.20 20.25 1.12
CA ALA A 16 1.51 20.76 0.70
C ALA A 16 2.58 19.68 0.86
N TYR A 17 3.56 19.69 -0.04
CA TYR A 17 4.67 18.74 0.02
C TYR A 17 5.56 19.02 1.23
N ASP A 18 5.81 17.99 2.00
CA ASP A 18 6.79 17.98 3.11
C ASP A 18 7.94 17.04 2.74
N LYS A 19 9.08 17.65 2.40
CA LYS A 19 10.27 16.90 1.99
C LYS A 19 10.82 16.04 3.11
N ASN A 20 10.91 16.56 4.33
CA ASN A 20 11.48 15.82 5.47
C ASN A 20 10.62 14.62 5.82
N LEU A 21 9.30 14.81 5.88
CA LEU A 21 8.35 13.74 6.14
C LEU A 21 8.41 12.65 5.07
N THR A 22 8.50 13.05 3.79
CA THR A 22 8.58 12.13 2.66
C THR A 22 9.88 11.34 2.67
N ASP A 23 11.03 11.98 2.87
CA ASP A 23 12.34 11.30 2.89
C ASP A 23 12.43 10.30 4.04
N ARG A 24 11.92 10.66 5.22
CA ARG A 24 11.85 9.75 6.37
C ARG A 24 10.95 8.54 6.09
N LEU A 25 9.79 8.75 5.45
CA LEU A 25 8.93 7.65 5.05
C LEU A 25 9.66 6.70 4.11
N LEU A 26 10.30 7.22 3.06
CA LEU A 26 11.03 6.38 2.11
C LEU A 26 12.12 5.55 2.79
N THR A 27 12.81 6.12 3.78
CA THR A 27 13.79 5.40 4.60
C THR A 27 13.11 4.28 5.40
N LEU A 28 11.99 4.56 6.08
CA LEU A 28 11.25 3.58 6.87
C LEU A 28 10.74 2.41 6.02
N LEU A 29 10.30 2.69 4.80
CA LEU A 29 9.82 1.65 3.87
C LEU A 29 10.94 0.71 3.36
N THR A 30 12.21 1.02 3.61
CA THR A 30 13.37 0.16 3.29
C THR A 30 13.86 -0.68 4.47
N VAL A 31 13.38 -0.41 5.68
CA VAL A 31 13.81 -1.15 6.90
C VAL A 31 13.37 -2.61 6.85
N SER A 32 12.21 -2.89 6.30
CA SER A 32 11.68 -4.23 6.07
C SER A 32 10.93 -4.28 4.76
N GLU A 33 10.84 -5.46 4.15
CA GLU A 33 10.04 -5.65 2.94
C GLU A 33 8.57 -5.29 3.22
N THR A 34 8.10 -4.24 2.55
CA THR A 34 6.79 -3.63 2.77
C THR A 34 5.93 -3.70 1.50
N ASP A 35 4.69 -4.13 1.63
CA ASP A 35 3.70 -4.00 0.58
C ASP A 35 3.20 -2.55 0.52
N MET A 36 3.68 -1.82 -0.47
CA MET A 36 3.41 -0.39 -0.64
C MET A 36 1.92 -0.08 -0.86
N THR A 37 1.21 -0.96 -1.57
CA THR A 37 -0.23 -0.80 -1.83
C THR A 37 -1.02 -0.88 -0.53
N LEU A 38 -0.77 -1.91 0.25
CA LEU A 38 -1.39 -2.08 1.57
C LEU A 38 -1.00 -0.97 2.54
N PHE A 39 0.28 -0.57 2.53
CA PHE A 39 0.77 0.47 3.44
C PHE A 39 0.01 1.79 3.27
N PHE A 40 -0.12 2.31 2.04
CA PHE A 40 -0.81 3.58 1.82
C PHE A 40 -2.32 3.48 2.08
N ARG A 41 -2.93 2.32 1.84
CA ARG A 41 -4.34 2.08 2.17
C ARG A 41 -4.56 2.01 3.68
N ALA A 42 -3.71 1.29 4.42
CA ALA A 42 -3.77 1.20 5.87
C ALA A 42 -3.49 2.56 6.54
N LEU A 43 -2.51 3.32 6.01
CA LEU A 43 -2.19 4.66 6.50
C LEU A 43 -3.38 5.61 6.42
N ALA A 44 -4.24 5.48 5.39
CA ALA A 44 -5.45 6.29 5.26
C ALA A 44 -6.42 6.10 6.43
N GLY A 45 -6.45 4.91 7.03
CA GLY A 45 -7.31 4.59 8.17
C GLY A 45 -6.74 4.98 9.55
N ILE A 46 -5.52 5.53 9.61
CA ILE A 46 -4.92 5.93 10.90
C ILE A 46 -5.31 7.36 11.21
N ALA A 47 -5.96 7.57 12.35
CA ALA A 47 -6.35 8.87 12.90
C ALA A 47 -5.55 9.22 14.15
N GLU A 48 -5.67 10.46 14.64
CA GLU A 48 -4.94 10.93 15.83
C GLU A 48 -5.25 10.11 17.10
N ASP A 49 -6.45 9.55 17.18
CA ASP A 49 -6.94 8.74 18.30
C ASP A 49 -6.79 7.22 18.08
N THR A 50 -6.17 6.80 16.97
CA THR A 50 -5.96 5.38 16.69
C THR A 50 -5.07 4.74 17.76
N PRO A 51 -5.56 3.75 18.53
CA PRO A 51 -4.74 3.06 19.51
C PRO A 51 -3.68 2.21 18.79
N GLN A 52 -2.43 2.29 19.27
CA GLN A 52 -1.33 1.49 18.74
C GLN A 52 -1.24 1.51 17.19
N PRO A 53 -1.00 2.69 16.57
CA PRO A 53 -1.10 2.87 15.13
C PRO A 53 -0.14 1.95 14.34
N PHE A 54 1.00 1.55 14.92
CA PHE A 54 1.89 0.55 14.32
C PHE A 54 1.16 -0.79 14.08
N THR A 55 0.32 -1.24 15.00
CA THR A 55 -0.43 -2.50 14.85
C THR A 55 -1.31 -2.49 13.60
N THR A 56 -1.88 -1.34 13.25
CA THR A 56 -2.65 -1.16 12.01
C THR A 56 -1.77 -1.33 10.78
N LEU A 57 -0.49 -0.94 10.84
CA LEU A 57 0.45 -1.09 9.72
C LEU A 57 1.17 -2.44 9.69
N ALA A 58 1.15 -3.20 10.78
CA ALA A 58 1.95 -4.43 10.90
C ALA A 58 1.67 -5.44 9.78
N HIS A 59 0.41 -5.55 9.33
CA HIS A 59 0.03 -6.45 8.25
C HIS A 59 0.60 -6.06 6.88
N CYS A 60 1.09 -4.82 6.71
CA CYS A 60 1.71 -4.36 5.45
C CYS A 60 3.14 -4.86 5.27
N TYR A 61 3.80 -5.26 6.36
CA TYR A 61 5.16 -5.82 6.32
C TYR A 61 5.09 -7.32 6.06
N TYR A 62 6.07 -7.85 5.30
CA TYR A 62 6.15 -9.29 5.05
C TYR A 62 6.64 -10.07 6.26
N THR A 63 7.52 -9.48 7.05
CA THR A 63 8.11 -10.07 8.27
C THR A 63 8.08 -9.07 9.44
N PRO A 64 6.88 -8.68 9.92
CA PRO A 64 6.76 -7.65 10.97
C PRO A 64 7.41 -8.07 12.30
N GLU A 65 7.58 -9.38 12.53
CA GLU A 65 8.25 -9.96 13.70
C GLU A 65 9.76 -9.72 13.71
N LEU A 66 10.37 -9.41 12.56
CA LEU A 66 11.79 -9.09 12.45
C LEU A 66 12.09 -7.60 12.68
N LEU A 67 11.06 -6.75 12.76
CA LEU A 67 11.25 -5.34 13.10
C LEU A 67 11.68 -5.22 14.57
N SER A 68 12.82 -4.55 14.79
CA SER A 68 13.29 -4.26 16.13
C SER A 68 12.36 -3.26 16.84
N ASP A 69 12.44 -3.18 18.17
CA ASP A 69 11.68 -2.17 18.92
C ASP A 69 12.09 -0.75 18.54
N ALA A 70 13.34 -0.55 18.13
CA ALA A 70 13.81 0.74 17.62
C ALA A 70 13.15 1.10 16.29
N ASP A 71 13.00 0.14 15.35
CA ASP A 71 12.30 0.35 14.08
C ASP A 71 10.83 0.70 14.30
N LYS A 72 10.15 -0.04 15.17
CA LYS A 72 8.76 0.23 15.54
C LYS A 72 8.60 1.63 16.13
N ALA A 73 9.49 2.01 17.05
CA ALA A 73 9.48 3.35 17.64
C ALA A 73 9.71 4.47 16.61
N GLN A 74 10.57 4.24 15.61
CA GLN A 74 10.78 5.18 14.51
C GLN A 74 9.53 5.31 13.63
N ILE A 75 8.83 4.20 13.33
CA ILE A 75 7.57 4.21 12.59
C ILE A 75 6.51 4.99 13.36
N GLU A 76 6.34 4.73 14.66
CA GLU A 76 5.38 5.45 15.51
C GLU A 76 5.69 6.95 15.62
N THR A 77 6.97 7.29 15.74
CA THR A 77 7.41 8.70 15.75
C THR A 77 7.07 9.38 14.42
N TRP A 78 7.33 8.70 13.30
CA TRP A 78 6.98 9.24 11.99
C TRP A 78 5.47 9.41 11.83
N LEU A 79 4.66 8.45 12.29
CA LEU A 79 3.19 8.54 12.25
C LEU A 79 2.67 9.73 13.04
N ALA A 80 3.20 9.97 14.24
CA ALA A 80 2.83 11.12 15.06
C ALA A 80 3.16 12.45 14.34
N ASP A 81 4.36 12.57 13.77
CA ASP A 81 4.78 13.74 13.00
C ASP A 81 3.90 13.95 11.75
N TYR A 82 3.57 12.86 11.05
CA TYR A 82 2.71 12.87 9.86
C TYR A 82 1.30 13.39 10.18
N LEU A 83 0.65 12.85 11.21
CA LEU A 83 -0.68 13.28 11.64
C LEU A 83 -0.68 14.75 12.09
N LYS A 84 0.35 15.15 12.83
CA LYS A 84 0.54 16.54 13.22
C LYS A 84 0.71 17.47 12.02
N ALA A 85 1.48 17.05 11.02
CA ALA A 85 1.67 17.85 9.78
C ALA A 85 0.35 17.97 8.98
N ALA A 86 -0.42 16.89 8.86
CA ALA A 86 -1.72 16.90 8.19
C ALA A 86 -2.69 17.86 8.88
N LYS A 87 -2.78 17.77 10.21
CA LYS A 87 -3.62 18.66 11.03
C LYS A 87 -3.19 20.13 10.92
N ALA A 88 -1.88 20.41 10.93
CA ALA A 88 -1.36 21.77 10.77
C ALA A 88 -1.69 22.37 9.39
N GLN A 89 -1.93 21.55 8.38
CA GLN A 89 -2.38 21.95 7.05
C GLN A 89 -3.93 22.11 6.96
N GLY A 90 -4.64 21.97 8.10
CA GLY A 90 -6.10 22.08 8.15
C GLY A 90 -6.85 20.91 7.51
N GLN A 91 -6.26 19.72 7.59
CA GLN A 91 -6.85 18.48 7.09
C GLN A 91 -7.53 17.75 8.24
N SER A 92 -8.80 17.36 8.08
CA SER A 92 -9.43 16.39 8.96
C SER A 92 -8.96 14.96 8.63
N ASP A 93 -9.07 14.03 9.57
CA ASP A 93 -8.69 12.63 9.31
C ASP A 93 -9.60 12.01 8.24
N GLU A 94 -10.88 12.36 8.23
CA GLU A 94 -11.86 11.89 7.22
C GLU A 94 -11.53 12.42 5.83
N ASP A 95 -11.29 13.73 5.66
CA ASP A 95 -10.96 14.33 4.36
C ASP A 95 -9.63 13.77 3.83
N ARG A 96 -8.66 13.56 4.72
CA ARG A 96 -7.36 12.96 4.40
C ARG A 96 -7.55 11.52 3.92
N ALA A 97 -8.32 10.71 4.63
CA ALA A 97 -8.61 9.32 4.26
C ALA A 97 -9.30 9.24 2.88
N VAL A 98 -10.28 10.09 2.62
CA VAL A 98 -10.96 10.17 1.30
C VAL A 98 -9.97 10.47 0.20
N LEU A 99 -9.14 11.52 0.35
CA LEU A 99 -8.13 11.89 -0.64
C LEU A 99 -7.12 10.78 -0.89
N MET A 100 -6.63 10.14 0.18
CA MET A 100 -5.69 9.04 0.09
C MET A 100 -6.29 7.83 -0.63
N ASN A 101 -7.52 7.45 -0.31
CA ASN A 101 -8.20 6.32 -0.94
C ASN A 101 -8.52 6.56 -2.42
N GLN A 102 -8.77 7.80 -2.82
CA GLN A 102 -8.92 8.18 -4.23
C GLN A 102 -7.58 8.22 -4.99
N THR A 103 -6.45 8.31 -4.28
CA THR A 103 -5.11 8.40 -4.88
C THR A 103 -4.38 7.06 -4.86
N ASN A 104 -4.56 6.26 -3.82
CA ASN A 104 -3.89 4.98 -3.62
C ASN A 104 -4.84 3.84 -3.98
N PRO A 105 -4.60 3.11 -5.09
CA PRO A 105 -5.48 2.01 -5.47
C PRO A 105 -5.44 0.90 -4.41
N LYS A 106 -6.58 0.26 -4.17
CA LYS A 106 -6.69 -0.96 -3.36
C LYS A 106 -6.30 -2.19 -4.19
N TYR A 107 -6.74 -2.20 -5.44
CA TYR A 107 -6.50 -3.32 -6.36
C TYR A 107 -5.44 -2.92 -7.38
N VAL A 108 -4.40 -3.72 -7.49
CA VAL A 108 -3.32 -3.56 -8.48
C VAL A 108 -3.04 -4.91 -9.13
N LEU A 109 -2.63 -4.89 -10.40
CA LEU A 109 -2.26 -6.12 -11.10
C LEU A 109 -0.92 -6.63 -10.56
N ARG A 110 -0.99 -7.47 -9.53
CA ARG A 110 0.19 -8.10 -8.94
C ARG A 110 0.68 -9.24 -9.82
N ASN A 111 1.98 -9.39 -9.94
CA ASN A 111 2.58 -10.43 -10.79
C ASN A 111 2.05 -11.84 -10.47
N TYR A 112 1.89 -12.19 -9.19
CA TYR A 112 1.38 -13.51 -8.83
C TYR A 112 -0.07 -13.73 -9.24
N LEU A 113 -0.90 -12.68 -9.21
CA LEU A 113 -2.30 -12.74 -9.69
C LEU A 113 -2.32 -12.91 -11.21
N SER A 114 -1.46 -12.19 -11.93
CA SER A 114 -1.29 -12.37 -13.37
C SER A 114 -0.89 -13.81 -13.70
N GLN A 115 0.05 -14.38 -12.94
CA GLN A 115 0.50 -15.75 -13.18
C GLN A 115 -0.61 -16.79 -12.90
N ILE A 116 -1.41 -16.60 -11.85
CA ILE A 116 -2.59 -17.44 -11.58
C ILE A 116 -3.58 -17.38 -12.75
N ALA A 117 -3.84 -16.17 -13.27
CA ALA A 117 -4.76 -16.00 -14.40
C ALA A 117 -4.22 -16.64 -15.69
N ILE A 118 -2.90 -16.56 -15.93
CA ILE A 118 -2.23 -17.23 -17.08
C ILE A 118 -2.34 -18.74 -16.94
N ASP A 119 -1.95 -19.30 -15.78
CA ASP A 119 -1.98 -20.75 -15.51
C ASP A 119 -3.43 -21.32 -15.71
N SER A 120 -4.45 -20.56 -15.28
CA SER A 120 -5.86 -20.92 -15.47
C SER A 120 -6.29 -20.85 -16.93
N ALA A 121 -5.90 -19.80 -17.65
CA ALA A 121 -6.22 -19.61 -19.05
C ALA A 121 -5.57 -20.67 -19.96
N GLU A 122 -4.35 -21.12 -19.65
CA GLU A 122 -3.66 -22.20 -20.32
C GLU A 122 -4.41 -23.56 -20.14
N ALA A 123 -5.13 -23.72 -19.03
CA ALA A 123 -6.02 -24.85 -18.79
C ALA A 123 -7.41 -24.68 -19.44
N GLY A 124 -7.66 -23.59 -20.15
CA GLY A 124 -8.93 -23.29 -20.82
C GLY A 124 -9.96 -22.57 -19.94
N ASP A 125 -9.61 -22.16 -18.71
CA ASP A 125 -10.47 -21.41 -17.80
C ASP A 125 -10.05 -19.94 -17.73
N TYR A 126 -10.86 -19.05 -18.30
CA TYR A 126 -10.63 -17.61 -18.33
C TYR A 126 -11.26 -16.86 -17.18
N SER A 127 -11.92 -17.54 -16.23
CA SER A 127 -12.64 -16.91 -15.11
C SER A 127 -11.73 -16.00 -14.28
N LYS A 128 -10.45 -16.36 -14.08
CA LYS A 128 -9.48 -15.55 -13.34
C LYS A 128 -9.05 -14.29 -14.08
N VAL A 129 -9.06 -14.31 -15.40
CA VAL A 129 -8.82 -13.09 -16.22
C VAL A 129 -10.00 -12.13 -16.07
N ASP A 130 -11.23 -12.62 -16.15
CA ASP A 130 -12.44 -11.81 -15.98
C ASP A 130 -12.55 -11.25 -14.57
N GLU A 131 -12.24 -12.03 -13.55
CA GLU A 131 -12.22 -11.62 -12.14
C GLU A 131 -11.25 -10.44 -11.93
N LEU A 132 -9.99 -10.57 -12.39
CA LEU A 132 -8.99 -9.50 -12.30
C LEU A 132 -9.43 -8.26 -13.10
N LEU A 133 -9.93 -8.44 -14.30
CA LEU A 133 -10.39 -7.35 -15.14
C LEU A 133 -11.51 -6.56 -14.43
N ASN A 134 -12.47 -7.26 -13.81
CA ASN A 134 -13.59 -6.60 -13.14
C ASN A 134 -13.12 -5.82 -11.91
N ALA A 135 -12.26 -6.39 -11.06
CA ALA A 135 -11.70 -5.68 -9.91
C ALA A 135 -10.90 -4.43 -10.32
N LEU A 136 -10.12 -4.53 -11.41
CA LEU A 136 -9.27 -3.44 -11.88
C LEU A 136 -10.00 -2.33 -12.65
N LYS A 137 -11.29 -2.49 -12.96
CA LYS A 137 -12.11 -1.39 -13.51
C LYS A 137 -12.35 -0.27 -12.50
N ASN A 138 -12.43 -0.61 -11.21
CA ASN A 138 -12.66 0.33 -10.12
C ASN A 138 -11.61 0.13 -9.01
N PRO A 139 -10.31 0.39 -9.30
CA PRO A 139 -9.20 -0.06 -8.44
C PRO A 139 -9.11 0.68 -7.10
N TYR A 140 -9.84 1.78 -6.95
CA TYR A 140 -9.86 2.61 -5.73
C TYR A 140 -11.04 2.29 -4.81
N ASP A 141 -12.06 1.62 -5.32
CA ASP A 141 -13.30 1.34 -4.59
C ASP A 141 -13.15 0.15 -3.63
N GLU A 142 -14.00 0.14 -2.60
CA GLU A 142 -14.18 -1.04 -1.77
C GLU A 142 -15.05 -2.04 -2.53
N GLN A 143 -14.52 -3.24 -2.79
CA GLN A 143 -15.19 -4.31 -3.53
C GLN A 143 -15.08 -5.61 -2.71
N PRO A 144 -16.02 -5.88 -1.79
CA PRO A 144 -15.92 -7.01 -0.87
C PRO A 144 -15.77 -8.37 -1.56
N GLU A 145 -16.35 -8.53 -2.75
CA GLU A 145 -16.26 -9.75 -3.57
C GLU A 145 -14.84 -10.02 -4.09
N TYR A 146 -14.00 -8.98 -4.19
CA TYR A 146 -12.62 -9.05 -4.70
C TYR A 146 -11.56 -8.82 -3.60
N GLU A 147 -11.94 -8.83 -2.31
CA GLU A 147 -11.03 -8.53 -1.20
C GLU A 147 -9.76 -9.39 -1.23
N HIS A 148 -9.88 -10.66 -1.59
CA HIS A 148 -8.76 -11.60 -1.73
C HIS A 148 -7.71 -11.19 -2.79
N LEU A 149 -8.08 -10.33 -3.75
CA LEU A 149 -7.15 -9.80 -4.75
C LEU A 149 -6.30 -8.63 -4.21
N ALA A 150 -6.67 -8.07 -3.06
CA ALA A 150 -5.93 -7.00 -2.39
C ALA A 150 -4.87 -7.52 -1.41
N GLU A 151 -4.81 -8.82 -1.17
CA GLU A 151 -3.88 -9.44 -0.22
C GLU A 151 -2.41 -9.31 -0.63
N LYS A 152 -1.52 -9.44 0.36
CA LYS A 152 -0.07 -9.53 0.12
C LYS A 152 0.28 -10.69 -0.81
N ARG A 153 1.42 -10.56 -1.52
CA ARG A 153 2.00 -11.70 -2.23
C ARG A 153 2.19 -12.88 -1.28
N PRO A 154 1.62 -14.06 -1.59
CA PRO A 154 1.81 -15.25 -0.77
C PRO A 154 3.25 -15.77 -0.87
N GLU A 155 3.70 -16.51 0.17
CA GLU A 155 5.08 -16.98 0.25
C GLU A 155 5.48 -17.90 -0.91
N TRP A 156 4.55 -18.75 -1.40
CA TRP A 156 4.84 -19.61 -2.56
C TRP A 156 5.24 -18.82 -3.83
N ALA A 157 4.76 -17.58 -3.96
CA ALA A 157 5.04 -16.74 -5.11
C ALA A 157 6.38 -16.00 -4.99
N ARG A 158 7.02 -16.03 -3.81
CA ARG A 158 8.28 -15.31 -3.56
C ARG A 158 9.39 -15.69 -4.52
N ASN A 159 9.53 -16.98 -4.84
CA ASN A 159 10.61 -17.51 -5.67
C ASN A 159 10.09 -18.13 -6.99
N LYS A 160 8.79 -18.03 -7.27
CA LYS A 160 8.23 -18.54 -8.53
C LYS A 160 8.55 -17.57 -9.67
N ALA A 161 9.07 -18.09 -10.80
CA ALA A 161 9.27 -17.31 -12.01
C ALA A 161 7.93 -16.69 -12.47
N GLY A 162 7.95 -15.45 -12.93
CA GLY A 162 6.75 -14.69 -13.27
C GLY A 162 6.04 -14.00 -12.10
N CYS A 163 6.35 -14.39 -10.84
CA CYS A 163 5.67 -13.85 -9.66
C CYS A 163 6.52 -12.86 -8.86
N SER A 164 7.82 -13.12 -8.69
CA SER A 164 8.68 -12.36 -7.78
C SER A 164 9.83 -11.67 -8.46
N MET A 165 10.41 -12.34 -9.42
CA MET A 165 11.45 -11.72 -10.22
C MET A 165 10.73 -10.79 -11.17
N LEU A 166 11.25 -9.60 -11.34
CA LEU A 166 10.98 -8.79 -12.52
C LEU A 166 11.23 -9.71 -13.71
N SER A 167 10.23 -10.56 -13.99
CA SER A 167 10.21 -11.25 -15.25
C SER A 167 10.10 -10.12 -16.22
N CYS A 168 11.24 -9.65 -16.73
CA CYS A 168 11.26 -8.95 -17.98
C CYS A 168 10.01 -8.12 -18.21
N SER A 169 9.74 -7.29 -17.32
CA SER A 169 9.19 -6.01 -17.67
C SER A 169 10.32 -5.30 -18.42
N SER A 170 10.77 -5.92 -19.43
CA SER A 170 11.43 -5.25 -20.51
C SER A 170 10.39 -4.51 -21.30
#